data_c2aadf196ab82eaa983d6c308aeb5dd2
#
_entry.id   c2aadf196ab82eaa983d6c308aeb5dd2
#
_cell.length_a   1.000
_cell.length_b   1.000
_cell.length_c   1.000
_cell.angle_alpha   90.00
_cell.angle_beta   90.00
_cell.angle_gamma   90.00
#
_symmetry.space_group_name_H-M   'P 1'
#
loop_
_entity.id
_entity.type
_entity.pdbx_description
1 polymer ?
#
loop_
_entity_poly.entity_id
_entity_poly.type
_entity_poly.pdbx_seq_one_letter_code
_entity_poly.pdbx_strand_id
1 'polypeptide(L)'
;MDGHDFEYFCAEVLKRNGFSRVNVTVASGDYGIDITACQGATSYAIQCKRYHGSVGNKAVQEALSGKVYYGCKAAAVLTNSYFTPQAKETAHKTGVELWDRDKLTAMVKKAYPGQIWIPKQKKAKPKQKP
;
A
#
# COMPACT_ATOMS: atom_id res chain seq x y z
N MET A 1 7.29 0.01 14.18
CA MET A 1 7.57 0.36 12.76
C MET A 1 6.97 1.74 12.49
N ASP A 2 7.79 2.70 12.17
CA ASP A 2 7.29 4.01 11.82
C ASP A 2 6.91 4.06 10.33
N GLY A 3 6.54 5.25 9.83
CA GLY A 3 6.07 5.37 8.46
C GLY A 3 7.11 5.00 7.42
N HIS A 4 8.37 5.38 7.65
CA HIS A 4 9.45 5.03 6.71
C HIS A 4 9.75 3.55 6.74
N ASP A 5 9.73 2.94 7.94
CA ASP A 5 9.94 1.50 8.06
C ASP A 5 8.85 0.74 7.32
N PHE A 6 7.62 1.22 7.39
CA PHE A 6 6.52 0.59 6.68
C PHE A 6 6.71 0.67 5.17
N GLU A 7 7.18 1.81 4.66
CA GLU A 7 7.44 1.96 3.22
C GLU A 7 8.51 1.00 2.74
N TYR A 8 9.62 0.88 3.48
CA TYR A 8 10.69 -0.05 3.12
C TYR A 8 10.24 -1.49 3.24
N PHE A 9 9.43 -1.81 4.25
CA PHE A 9 8.85 -3.13 4.37
C PHE A 9 7.97 -3.45 3.15
N CYS A 10 7.10 -2.53 2.76
CA CYS A 10 6.24 -2.72 1.61
C CYS A 10 7.05 -2.87 0.32
N ALA A 11 8.11 -2.07 0.17
CA ALA A 11 8.98 -2.17 -1.01
C ALA A 11 9.58 -3.57 -1.11
N GLU A 12 10.06 -4.13 -0.01
CA GLU A 12 10.63 -5.47 -0.02
C GLU A 12 9.57 -6.53 -0.34
N VAL A 13 8.38 -6.39 0.22
CA VAL A 13 7.27 -7.30 -0.07
C VAL A 13 6.92 -7.26 -1.57
N LEU A 14 6.88 -6.07 -2.15
CA LEU A 14 6.60 -5.93 -3.58
C LEU A 14 7.67 -6.62 -4.43
N LYS A 15 8.95 -6.43 -4.10
CA LYS A 15 10.02 -7.11 -4.83
C LYS A 15 9.84 -8.62 -4.81
N ARG A 16 9.50 -9.17 -3.66
CA ARG A 16 9.32 -10.61 -3.48
C ARG A 16 8.02 -11.11 -4.09
N ASN A 17 7.15 -10.21 -4.51
CA ASN A 17 5.91 -10.53 -5.24
C ASN A 17 6.06 -10.30 -6.74
N GLY A 18 7.29 -10.13 -7.23
CA GLY A 18 7.54 -10.03 -8.66
C GLY A 18 7.51 -8.63 -9.24
N PHE A 19 7.39 -7.61 -8.40
CA PHE A 19 7.52 -6.24 -8.90
C PHE A 19 9.00 -5.93 -9.15
N SER A 20 9.26 -5.23 -10.25
CA SER A 20 10.59 -4.77 -10.61
C SER A 20 10.67 -3.25 -10.46
N ARG A 21 11.90 -2.73 -10.49
CA ARG A 21 12.15 -1.29 -10.42
C ARG A 21 11.46 -0.64 -9.23
N VAL A 22 11.50 -1.33 -8.10
CA VAL A 22 10.85 -0.86 -6.88
C VAL A 22 11.74 0.21 -6.25
N ASN A 23 11.21 1.43 -6.16
CA ASN A 23 11.91 2.57 -5.59
C ASN A 23 11.05 3.22 -4.52
N VAL A 24 11.62 3.39 -3.33
CA VAL A 24 11.01 4.21 -2.30
C VAL A 24 11.35 5.66 -2.65
N THR A 25 10.32 6.47 -2.86
CA THR A 25 10.54 7.86 -3.24
C THR A 25 11.13 8.63 -2.07
N VAL A 26 12.07 9.51 -2.37
CA VAL A 26 12.56 10.42 -1.33
C VAL A 26 11.50 11.50 -1.19
N ALA A 27 10.82 11.46 -0.07
CA ALA A 27 9.60 12.22 0.11
C ALA A 27 9.81 13.71 -0.04
N SER A 28 9.24 14.28 -1.08
CA SER A 28 8.88 15.68 -1.03
C SER A 28 7.56 15.82 -0.29
N GLY A 29 6.81 14.74 -0.16
CA GLY A 29 5.53 14.73 0.53
C GLY A 29 4.38 15.32 -0.27
N ASP A 30 4.66 15.88 -1.43
CA ASP A 30 3.67 16.73 -2.10
C ASP A 30 2.70 15.95 -2.95
N TYR A 31 3.05 14.75 -3.37
CA TYR A 31 2.24 14.00 -4.33
C TYR A 31 1.72 12.69 -3.77
N GLY A 32 1.95 12.44 -2.48
CA GLY A 32 1.37 11.29 -1.80
C GLY A 32 1.83 9.94 -2.31
N ILE A 33 2.97 9.87 -2.99
CA ILE A 33 3.48 8.61 -3.52
C ILE A 33 4.73 8.23 -2.76
N ASP A 34 4.71 7.04 -2.20
CA ASP A 34 5.81 6.53 -1.39
C ASP A 34 6.69 5.54 -2.15
N ILE A 35 6.12 4.84 -3.14
CA ILE A 35 6.83 3.83 -3.91
C ILE A 35 6.42 3.95 -5.37
N THR A 36 7.41 3.85 -6.27
CA THR A 36 7.13 3.58 -7.68
C THR A 36 7.67 2.19 -8.00
N ALA A 37 6.96 1.45 -8.84
CA ALA A 37 7.32 0.07 -9.16
C ALA A 37 6.71 -0.33 -10.49
N CYS A 38 7.17 -1.46 -11.02
CA CYS A 38 6.59 -2.02 -12.25
C CYS A 38 6.18 -3.46 -12.03
N GLN A 39 5.04 -3.83 -12.58
CA GLN A 39 4.62 -5.22 -12.65
C GLN A 39 4.45 -5.53 -14.14
N GLY A 40 5.39 -6.30 -14.70
CA GLY A 40 5.45 -6.48 -16.13
C GLY A 40 5.63 -5.14 -16.81
N ALA A 41 4.75 -4.81 -17.75
CA ALA A 41 4.80 -3.55 -18.50
C ALA A 41 4.04 -2.42 -17.82
N THR A 42 3.43 -2.67 -16.65
CA THR A 42 2.61 -1.67 -15.98
C THR A 42 3.41 -0.97 -14.89
N SER A 43 3.54 0.35 -15.02
CA SER A 43 4.17 1.17 -13.99
C SER A 43 3.12 1.61 -12.98
N TYR A 44 3.49 1.57 -11.70
CA TYR A 44 2.61 1.89 -10.59
C TYR A 44 3.15 3.04 -9.77
N ALA A 45 2.26 3.95 -9.40
CA ALA A 45 2.50 4.92 -8.34
C ALA A 45 1.73 4.42 -7.11
N ILE A 46 2.43 4.17 -6.03
CA ILE A 46 1.86 3.51 -4.85
C ILE A 46 1.98 4.41 -3.64
N GLN A 47 0.85 4.65 -2.98
CA GLN A 47 0.84 5.33 -1.71
C GLN A 47 0.69 4.29 -0.60
N CYS A 48 1.54 4.38 0.41
CA CYS A 48 1.52 3.49 1.56
C CYS A 48 0.89 4.21 2.74
N LYS A 49 -0.09 3.57 3.36
CA LYS A 49 -0.78 4.13 4.53
C LYS A 49 -0.73 3.13 5.68
N ARG A 50 0.09 3.43 6.68
CA ARG A 50 0.09 2.68 7.92
C ARG A 50 -0.90 3.38 8.86
N TYR A 51 -2.00 2.72 9.14
CA TYR A 51 -3.13 3.39 9.77
C TYR A 51 -3.84 2.48 10.76
N HIS A 52 -4.45 3.05 11.78
CA HIS A 52 -5.27 2.29 12.73
C HIS A 52 -6.72 2.23 12.31
N GLY A 53 -7.24 3.33 11.83
CA GLY A 53 -8.62 3.40 11.34
C GLY A 53 -8.72 3.06 9.87
N SER A 54 -9.90 3.22 9.31
CA SER A 54 -10.13 3.00 7.90
C SER A 54 -9.50 4.13 7.09
N VAL A 55 -8.95 3.77 5.95
CA VAL A 55 -8.30 4.73 5.04
C VAL A 55 -9.36 5.35 4.15
N GLY A 56 -9.39 6.67 4.12
CA GLY A 56 -10.44 7.41 3.44
C GLY A 56 -10.10 7.83 2.04
N ASN A 57 -11.02 8.56 1.46
CA ASN A 57 -10.99 8.97 0.07
C ASN A 57 -9.76 9.82 -0.30
N LYS A 58 -9.24 10.59 0.65
CA LYS A 58 -8.09 11.44 0.38
C LYS A 58 -6.89 10.64 -0.12
N ALA A 59 -6.65 9.47 0.45
CA ALA A 59 -5.53 8.63 0.02
C ALA A 59 -5.69 8.19 -1.43
N VAL A 60 -6.91 7.89 -1.85
CA VAL A 60 -7.18 7.50 -3.24
C VAL A 60 -6.90 8.68 -4.18
N GLN A 61 -7.34 9.87 -3.80
CA GLN A 61 -7.10 11.06 -4.60
C GLN A 61 -5.62 11.40 -4.69
N GLU A 62 -4.89 11.23 -3.61
CA GLU A 62 -3.44 11.45 -3.60
C GLU A 62 -2.72 10.46 -4.52
N ALA A 63 -3.13 9.20 -4.50
CA ALA A 63 -2.54 8.20 -5.38
C ALA A 63 -2.80 8.52 -6.85
N LEU A 64 -4.00 8.95 -7.16
CA LEU A 64 -4.36 9.33 -8.52
C LEU A 64 -3.53 10.53 -9.00
N SER A 65 -3.38 11.53 -8.16
CA SER A 65 -2.56 12.70 -8.46
C SER A 65 -1.10 12.32 -8.69
N GLY A 66 -0.57 11.45 -7.84
CA GLY A 66 0.81 10.99 -7.99
C GLY A 66 1.02 10.17 -9.25
N LYS A 67 0.02 9.37 -9.63
CA LYS A 67 0.08 8.63 -10.89
C LYS A 67 0.34 9.58 -12.06
N VAL A 68 -0.38 10.70 -12.09
CA VAL A 68 -0.23 11.69 -13.15
C VAL A 68 1.15 12.33 -13.06
N TYR A 69 1.55 12.74 -11.88
CA TYR A 69 2.83 13.42 -11.69
C TYR A 69 4.01 12.55 -12.14
N TYR A 70 4.01 11.28 -11.76
CA TYR A 70 5.10 10.36 -12.09
C TYR A 70 4.95 9.71 -13.44
N GLY A 71 3.86 9.95 -14.14
CA GLY A 71 3.64 9.38 -15.48
C GLY A 71 3.44 7.87 -15.45
N CYS A 72 2.90 7.34 -14.35
CA CYS A 72 2.67 5.90 -14.23
C CYS A 72 1.36 5.49 -14.89
N LYS A 73 1.27 4.22 -15.29
CA LYS A 73 0.07 3.69 -15.93
C LYS A 73 -1.02 3.34 -14.91
N ALA A 74 -0.64 3.05 -13.68
CA ALA A 74 -1.58 2.64 -12.64
C ALA A 74 -1.24 3.31 -11.33
N ALA A 75 -2.21 3.33 -10.42
CA ALA A 75 -2.01 3.81 -9.07
C ALA A 75 -2.62 2.84 -8.09
N ALA A 76 -2.05 2.76 -6.90
CA ALA A 76 -2.55 1.91 -5.84
C ALA A 76 -2.37 2.56 -4.48
N VAL A 77 -3.23 2.21 -3.54
CA VAL A 77 -3.04 2.55 -2.13
C VAL A 77 -2.86 1.24 -1.38
N LEU A 78 -1.73 1.10 -0.71
CA LEU A 78 -1.37 -0.10 0.05
C LEU A 78 -1.44 0.24 1.53
N THR A 79 -2.19 -0.55 2.30
CA THR A 79 -2.37 -0.26 3.71
C THR A 79 -2.42 -1.53 4.56
N ASN A 80 -2.11 -1.36 5.83
CA ASN A 80 -2.30 -2.39 6.86
C ASN A 80 -3.72 -2.36 7.42
N SER A 81 -4.61 -1.59 6.84
CA SER A 81 -5.97 -1.41 7.34
C SER A 81 -6.97 -1.69 6.22
N TYR A 82 -8.16 -1.15 6.35
CA TYR A 82 -9.23 -1.32 5.37
C TYR A 82 -9.67 0.05 4.87
N PHE A 83 -10.48 0.08 3.82
CA PHE A 83 -10.89 1.32 3.18
C PHE A 83 -12.34 1.65 3.50
N THR A 84 -12.63 2.96 3.55
CA THR A 84 -14.00 3.44 3.72
C THR A 84 -14.82 3.15 2.46
N PRO A 85 -16.15 3.10 2.58
CA PRO A 85 -17.00 2.95 1.39
C PRO A 85 -16.76 4.04 0.35
N GLN A 86 -16.53 5.28 0.78
CA GLN A 86 -16.25 6.37 -0.15
C GLN A 86 -14.95 6.16 -0.90
N ALA A 87 -13.91 5.68 -0.20
CA ALA A 87 -12.64 5.36 -0.85
C ALA A 87 -12.83 4.28 -1.93
N LYS A 88 -13.61 3.26 -1.61
CA LYS A 88 -13.90 2.18 -2.57
C LYS A 88 -14.65 2.71 -3.79
N GLU A 89 -15.59 3.61 -3.58
CA GLU A 89 -16.34 4.20 -4.69
C GLU A 89 -15.43 5.01 -5.60
N THR A 90 -14.61 5.86 -5.02
CA THR A 90 -13.67 6.67 -5.80
C THR A 90 -12.68 5.80 -6.56
N ALA A 91 -12.17 4.76 -5.90
CA ALA A 91 -11.24 3.83 -6.56
C ALA A 91 -11.90 3.14 -7.75
N HIS A 92 -13.16 2.72 -7.58
CA HIS A 92 -13.89 2.08 -8.67
C HIS A 92 -14.02 3.00 -9.88
N LYS A 93 -14.31 4.28 -9.64
CA LYS A 93 -14.51 5.24 -10.72
C LYS A 93 -13.22 5.70 -11.39
N THR A 94 -12.11 5.66 -10.67
CA THR A 94 -10.83 6.19 -11.16
C THR A 94 -9.85 5.12 -11.60
N GLY A 95 -10.12 3.86 -11.26
CA GLY A 95 -9.21 2.77 -11.57
C GLY A 95 -8.07 2.62 -10.57
N VAL A 96 -8.03 3.40 -9.51
CA VAL A 96 -7.03 3.23 -8.47
C VAL A 96 -7.25 1.89 -7.77
N GLU A 97 -6.19 1.10 -7.60
CA GLU A 97 -6.28 -0.19 -6.95
C GLU A 97 -6.15 -0.01 -5.44
N LEU A 98 -6.96 -0.76 -4.71
CA LEU A 98 -6.91 -0.71 -3.25
C LEU A 98 -6.36 -2.04 -2.73
N TRP A 99 -5.22 -1.96 -2.09
CA TRP A 99 -4.54 -3.13 -1.51
C TRP A 99 -4.64 -3.01 0.01
N ASP A 100 -5.66 -3.65 0.55
CA ASP A 100 -5.98 -3.57 1.97
C ASP A 100 -5.18 -4.59 2.79
N ARG A 101 -5.53 -4.70 4.07
CA ARG A 101 -4.87 -5.63 4.99
C ARG A 101 -4.89 -7.06 4.48
N ASP A 102 -6.00 -7.50 3.92
CA ASP A 102 -6.10 -8.88 3.42
C ASP A 102 -5.17 -9.10 2.25
N LYS A 103 -5.10 -8.13 1.35
CA LYS A 103 -4.18 -8.19 0.22
C LYS A 103 -2.73 -8.17 0.70
N LEU A 104 -2.42 -7.27 1.62
CA LEU A 104 -1.06 -7.18 2.16
C LEU A 104 -0.66 -8.47 2.87
N THR A 105 -1.58 -9.05 3.64
CA THR A 105 -1.31 -10.33 4.31
C THR A 105 -0.97 -11.42 3.31
N ALA A 106 -1.73 -11.52 2.21
CA ALA A 106 -1.46 -12.50 1.16
C ALA A 106 -0.10 -12.26 0.53
N MET A 107 0.25 -10.99 0.28
CA MET A 107 1.53 -10.63 -0.30
C MET A 107 2.69 -10.98 0.63
N VAL A 108 2.52 -10.76 1.93
CA VAL A 108 3.55 -11.11 2.91
C VAL A 108 3.76 -12.61 2.99
N LYS A 109 2.68 -13.40 2.96
CA LYS A 109 2.79 -14.86 2.96
C LYS A 109 3.55 -15.35 1.74
N LYS A 110 3.31 -14.76 0.59
CA LYS A 110 4.03 -15.11 -0.63
C LYS A 110 5.49 -14.68 -0.57
N ALA A 111 5.74 -13.52 0.02
CA ALA A 111 7.10 -12.98 0.13
C ALA A 111 7.99 -13.79 1.06
N TYR A 112 7.40 -14.37 2.10
CA TYR A 112 8.13 -15.08 3.15
C TYR A 112 7.47 -16.45 3.42
N PRO A 113 7.57 -17.38 2.47
CA PRO A 113 6.92 -18.69 2.62
C PRO A 113 7.49 -19.44 3.82
N GLY A 114 6.62 -20.12 4.53
CA GLY A 114 7.03 -20.89 5.69
C GLY A 114 7.19 -20.11 6.97
N GLN A 115 6.99 -18.81 6.92
CA GLN A 115 7.04 -17.97 8.12
C GLN A 115 5.65 -17.61 8.58
N ILE A 116 5.52 -17.45 9.88
CA ILE A 116 4.26 -16.99 10.46
C ILE A 116 4.36 -15.48 10.61
N TRP A 117 3.43 -14.78 9.99
CA TRP A 117 3.34 -13.33 10.14
C TRP A 117 1.96 -12.98 10.65
N ILE A 118 1.94 -12.32 11.81
CA ILE A 118 0.69 -11.87 12.42
C ILE A 118 0.70 -10.35 12.40
N PRO A 119 -0.25 -9.72 11.70
CA PRO A 119 -0.32 -8.26 11.69
C PRO A 119 -0.51 -7.73 13.09
N LYS A 120 0.19 -6.68 13.44
CA LYS A 120 0.01 -6.06 14.74
C LYS A 120 -1.39 -5.48 14.84
N GLN A 121 -2.04 -5.89 15.86
CA GLN A 121 -3.37 -5.37 16.10
C GLN A 121 -3.25 -4.23 17.01
N LYS A 122 -2.88 -4.62 16.94
CA LYS A 122 -2.64 -4.17 17.62
C LYS A 122 -2.50 -4.74 18.74
N LYS A 123 -2.13 -5.39 19.05
CA LYS A 123 -1.79 -5.98 19.85
C LYS A 123 -2.32 -5.99 20.60
N ALA A 124 -2.78 -6.18 20.70
CA ALA A 124 -3.14 -6.23 21.11
C ALA A 124 -3.75 -6.65 21.40
N LYS A 125 -4.15 -6.86 21.63
CA LYS A 125 -4.65 -7.09 21.87
C LYS A 125 -4.96 -7.70 21.99
N PRO A 126 -5.25 -7.68 22.16
CA PRO A 126 -5.55 -8.11 22.29
C PRO A 126 -6.22 -8.38 22.34
N LYS A 127 -6.55 -8.44 22.47
CA LYS A 127 -6.86 -8.45 22.49
C LYS A 127 -7.35 -8.81 22.22
N GLN A 128 -7.67 -8.86 22.30
CA GLN A 128 -7.62 -9.02 22.07
C GLN A 128 -7.69 -9.56 21.96
N LYS A 129 -7.99 -9.79 22.20
CA LYS A 129 -7.69 -10.13 22.15
C LYS A 129 -7.61 -10.66 22.08
N PRO A 130 -8.10 -10.88 22.22
CA PRO A 130 -7.80 -11.26 22.24
C PRO A 130 -7.68 -11.44 22.21
#